data_9117e0a23904925cf9393189836eea66
#
_entry.id   9117e0a23904925cf9393189836eea66
#
_cell.length_a   1.000
_cell.length_b   1.000
_cell.length_c   1.000
_cell.angle_alpha   90.00
_cell.angle_beta   90.00
_cell.angle_gamma   90.00
#
_symmetry.space_group_name_H-M   'P 1'
#
loop_
_entity.id
_entity.type
_entity.pdbx_description
1 polymer ?
#
loop_
_entity_poly.entity_id
_entity_poly.type
_entity_poly.pdbx_seq_one_letter_code
_entity_poly.pdbx_strand_id
1 'polypeptide(L)'
;MRFDIEEVFETARMTLHQNLDIRTTTLGVNLKDCIDSDFAAFEEKVYRKVNGHARSLIAQARLMEIKYGIPIVNKRISVTPVSLIMETHCTPGKYLRMAQTLDRAAGDAGIDFLGGFGALVQKGLTRADSMLIAELPEVLARTDRVCAFLNVGSTHAGLNLDAINLVGAMLKETARRTRGGIGCAKFVVFTNAPEDNPFMAGAYHGVGEPDVTLNVGISGPGVVRSVVEKNPDCDLTQLSEVIKRTVFKITRAGELIGRELAHKLGIPFGIVDISLASTTAPGDSVANVVEAFGIEHIGAHGSTLAVALLMDAVKKGASMASGNVGGLSGTFIPVSEDSGMIEAVKRGALSLEKLEALTAVCSVGMDMFAVPGDTPEETIAAIIADELAIGIINDKTTAVRVIPVPGGKAGDFVEFGGLLGSAPVMPVNPFSAQRFIRRGGRLPSTVTSLRN
;
A
#
# COMPACT_ATOMS: atom_id res chain seq x y z
N MET A 1 30.94 -2.08 23.73
CA MET A 1 30.60 -2.43 22.37
C MET A 1 31.62 -1.77 21.45
N ARG A 2 32.43 -2.51 20.73
CA ARG A 2 33.30 -1.93 19.68
C ARG A 2 32.45 -1.85 18.44
N PHE A 3 32.16 -0.64 17.97
CA PHE A 3 31.54 -0.45 16.64
C PHE A 3 32.63 -0.75 15.61
N ASP A 4 32.28 -1.61 14.63
CA ASP A 4 33.12 -1.74 13.46
C ASP A 4 32.94 -0.47 12.61
N ILE A 5 34.06 0.22 12.38
CA ILE A 5 34.05 1.47 11.61
C ILE A 5 33.49 1.24 10.20
N GLU A 6 33.72 0.06 9.61
CA GLU A 6 33.20 -0.30 8.28
C GLU A 6 31.66 -0.41 8.29
N GLU A 7 31.05 -0.95 9.35
CA GLU A 7 29.58 -1.03 9.50
C GLU A 7 28.93 0.36 9.64
N VAL A 8 29.61 1.28 10.33
CA VAL A 8 29.14 2.68 10.45
C VAL A 8 29.19 3.38 9.09
N PHE A 9 30.28 3.20 8.33
CA PHE A 9 30.39 3.75 6.98
C PHE A 9 29.40 3.11 6.00
N GLU A 10 29.13 1.81 6.13
CA GLU A 10 28.12 1.13 5.32
C GLU A 10 26.73 1.74 5.55
N THR A 11 26.32 1.91 6.81
CA THR A 11 25.03 2.51 7.16
C THR A 11 24.92 3.96 6.67
N ALA A 12 25.97 4.76 6.85
CA ALA A 12 26.01 6.14 6.34
C ALA A 12 25.88 6.18 4.80
N ARG A 13 26.52 5.26 4.09
CA ARG A 13 26.43 5.15 2.64
C ARG A 13 25.02 4.75 2.22
N MET A 14 24.39 3.77 2.88
CA MET A 14 23.02 3.35 2.62
C MET A 14 22.05 4.52 2.72
N THR A 15 22.19 5.36 3.74
CA THR A 15 21.31 6.50 3.97
C THR A 15 21.59 7.67 3.02
N LEU A 16 22.86 8.06 2.86
CA LEU A 16 23.22 9.28 2.12
C LEU A 16 23.25 9.10 0.59
N HIS A 17 23.50 7.88 0.11
CA HIS A 17 23.75 7.62 -1.31
C HIS A 17 22.86 6.54 -1.93
N GLN A 18 22.13 5.76 -1.12
CA GLN A 18 21.35 4.62 -1.58
C GLN A 18 19.88 4.68 -1.14
N ASN A 19 19.43 5.84 -0.69
CA ASN A 19 18.04 6.13 -0.32
C ASN A 19 17.44 5.16 0.72
N LEU A 20 18.24 4.69 1.69
CA LEU A 20 17.70 3.96 2.84
C LEU A 20 16.90 4.90 3.72
N ASP A 21 15.61 4.60 3.90
CA ASP A 21 14.73 5.37 4.77
C ASP A 21 13.77 4.48 5.57
N ILE A 22 13.30 5.03 6.70
CA ILE A 22 12.07 4.56 7.30
C ILE A 22 10.94 5.21 6.50
N ARG A 23 10.38 4.45 5.56
CA ARG A 23 9.35 4.94 4.65
C ARG A 23 8.12 5.43 5.41
N THR A 24 7.79 4.75 6.49
CA THR A 24 6.68 5.15 7.36
C THR A 24 6.83 4.62 8.78
N THR A 25 6.37 5.44 9.74
CA THR A 25 5.92 4.98 11.06
C THR A 25 4.42 5.15 11.09
N THR A 26 3.69 4.04 11.24
CA THR A 26 2.22 4.03 11.23
C THR A 26 1.70 3.58 12.60
N LEU A 27 0.99 4.49 13.24
CA LEU A 27 0.35 4.22 14.53
C LEU A 27 -1.04 3.66 14.30
N GLY A 28 -1.26 2.40 14.65
CA GLY A 28 -2.58 1.77 14.68
C GLY A 28 -3.34 2.20 15.91
N VAL A 29 -4.58 2.66 15.76
CA VAL A 29 -5.43 3.16 16.85
C VAL A 29 -6.81 2.53 16.78
N ASN A 30 -7.20 1.82 17.83
CA ASN A 30 -8.53 1.29 17.99
C ASN A 30 -9.52 2.41 18.32
N LEU A 31 -10.63 2.49 17.61
CA LEU A 31 -11.68 3.50 17.82
C LEU A 31 -12.98 2.95 18.40
N LYS A 32 -13.06 1.67 18.78
CA LYS A 32 -14.29 1.04 19.29
C LYS A 32 -14.75 1.66 20.61
N ASP A 33 -13.83 2.08 21.45
CA ASP A 33 -14.12 2.76 22.73
C ASP A 33 -14.61 4.20 22.57
N CYS A 34 -14.48 4.76 21.37
CA CYS A 34 -15.00 6.09 21.05
C CYS A 34 -16.51 6.08 20.72
N ILE A 35 -17.07 4.91 20.37
CA ILE A 35 -18.48 4.80 19.95
C ILE A 35 -19.41 5.43 21.00
N ASP A 36 -20.35 6.25 20.54
CA ASP A 36 -21.35 6.90 21.36
C ASP A 36 -22.69 6.94 20.61
N SER A 37 -23.81 6.95 21.33
CA SER A 37 -25.14 7.11 20.74
C SER A 37 -25.38 8.51 20.19
N ASP A 38 -24.76 9.52 20.82
CA ASP A 38 -24.69 10.87 20.26
C ASP A 38 -23.52 10.97 19.25
N PHE A 39 -23.84 11.28 18.01
CA PHE A 39 -22.84 11.37 16.95
C PHE A 39 -21.82 12.47 17.19
N ALA A 40 -22.20 13.61 17.76
CA ALA A 40 -21.27 14.70 18.06
C ALA A 40 -20.28 14.32 19.16
N ALA A 41 -20.73 13.61 20.19
CA ALA A 41 -19.86 13.05 21.23
C ALA A 41 -18.91 11.99 20.65
N PHE A 42 -19.38 11.15 19.72
CA PHE A 42 -18.56 10.19 18.99
C PHE A 42 -17.44 10.87 18.21
N GLU A 43 -17.77 11.87 17.37
CA GLU A 43 -16.79 12.65 16.60
C GLU A 43 -15.72 13.28 17.52
N GLU A 44 -16.14 13.84 18.65
CA GLU A 44 -15.20 14.49 19.59
C GLU A 44 -14.26 13.48 20.25
N LYS A 45 -14.76 12.31 20.66
CA LYS A 45 -13.92 11.23 21.21
C LYS A 45 -12.89 10.74 20.18
N VAL A 46 -13.31 10.51 18.94
CA VAL A 46 -12.44 10.13 17.82
C VAL A 46 -11.36 11.18 17.59
N TYR A 47 -11.76 12.45 17.49
CA TYR A 47 -10.80 13.56 17.31
C TYR A 47 -9.75 13.58 18.42
N ARG A 48 -10.17 13.53 19.70
CA ARG A 48 -9.26 13.59 20.85
C ARG A 48 -8.28 12.42 20.87
N LYS A 49 -8.78 11.19 20.65
CA LYS A 49 -7.94 9.99 20.67
C LYS A 49 -6.91 10.02 19.55
N VAL A 50 -7.33 10.27 18.33
CA VAL A 50 -6.43 10.32 17.17
C VAL A 50 -5.40 11.45 17.31
N ASN A 51 -5.83 12.68 17.62
CA ASN A 51 -4.93 13.82 17.73
C ASN A 51 -3.92 13.66 18.88
N GLY A 52 -4.35 13.12 20.02
CA GLY A 52 -3.48 12.88 21.19
C GLY A 52 -2.33 11.93 20.87
N HIS A 53 -2.61 10.79 20.25
CA HIS A 53 -1.59 9.82 19.85
C HIS A 53 -0.71 10.36 18.71
N ALA A 54 -1.31 11.05 17.74
CA ALA A 54 -0.61 11.64 16.61
C ALA A 54 0.50 12.61 17.02
N ARG A 55 0.19 13.55 17.92
CA ARG A 55 1.20 14.53 18.42
C ARG A 55 2.37 13.86 19.08
N SER A 56 2.13 12.81 19.87
CA SER A 56 3.18 12.02 20.51
C SER A 56 4.08 11.34 19.49
N LEU A 57 3.50 10.75 18.44
CA LEU A 57 4.26 10.13 17.35
C LEU A 57 5.18 11.13 16.65
N ILE A 58 4.67 12.30 16.25
CA ILE A 58 5.46 13.32 15.55
C ILE A 58 6.66 13.76 16.38
N ALA A 59 6.44 14.04 17.67
CA ALA A 59 7.51 14.50 18.57
C ALA A 59 8.61 13.43 18.71
N GLN A 60 8.24 12.17 18.95
CA GLN A 60 9.22 11.10 19.16
C GLN A 60 9.90 10.65 17.86
N ALA A 61 9.19 10.61 16.72
CA ALA A 61 9.79 10.27 15.44
C ALA A 61 10.93 11.24 15.08
N ARG A 62 10.75 12.55 15.29
CA ARG A 62 11.80 13.54 15.05
C ARG A 62 13.05 13.29 15.91
N LEU A 63 12.89 12.85 17.15
CA LEU A 63 14.03 12.50 18.01
C LEU A 63 14.76 11.26 17.50
N MET A 64 14.06 10.30 16.92
CA MET A 64 14.65 9.11 16.31
C MET A 64 15.46 9.48 15.05
N GLU A 65 14.90 10.34 14.17
CA GLU A 65 15.63 10.86 13.00
C GLU A 65 16.97 11.49 13.40
N ILE A 66 16.95 12.35 14.42
CA ILE A 66 18.17 13.01 14.93
C ILE A 66 19.16 11.99 15.51
N LYS A 67 18.66 11.01 16.26
CA LYS A 67 19.50 10.02 16.94
C LYS A 67 20.19 9.06 15.98
N TYR A 68 19.47 8.56 14.99
CA TYR A 68 19.94 7.50 14.09
C TYR A 68 20.47 8.02 12.75
N GLY A 69 20.18 9.27 12.40
CA GLY A 69 20.55 9.85 11.11
C GLY A 69 19.81 9.21 9.92
N ILE A 70 18.76 8.42 10.18
CA ILE A 70 17.92 7.79 9.15
C ILE A 70 16.60 8.55 9.10
N PRO A 71 16.18 9.08 7.91
CA PRO A 71 14.94 9.84 7.79
C PRO A 71 13.72 8.95 8.01
N ILE A 72 12.72 9.49 8.69
CA ILE A 72 11.37 8.91 8.78
C ILE A 72 10.47 9.75 7.86
N VAL A 73 10.29 9.27 6.64
CA VAL A 73 9.70 10.06 5.55
C VAL A 73 8.23 10.39 5.84
N ASN A 74 7.44 9.42 6.32
CA ASN A 74 6.03 9.61 6.64
C ASN A 74 5.71 9.20 8.06
N LYS A 75 4.88 10.00 8.71
CA LYS A 75 4.25 9.70 10.01
C LYS A 75 2.76 9.55 9.76
N ARG A 76 2.23 8.35 9.98
CA ARG A 76 0.87 7.96 9.57
C ARG A 76 0.07 7.41 10.75
N ILE A 77 -1.25 7.42 10.60
CA ILE A 77 -2.17 6.74 11.51
C ILE A 77 -3.04 5.79 10.69
N SER A 78 -3.30 4.61 11.24
CA SER A 78 -4.34 3.70 10.77
C SER A 78 -5.36 3.48 11.89
N VAL A 79 -6.64 3.47 11.56
CA VAL A 79 -7.71 3.30 12.53
C VAL A 79 -8.50 2.02 12.26
N THR A 80 -9.30 1.59 13.24
CA THR A 80 -10.31 0.54 13.05
C THR A 80 -11.12 0.80 11.79
N PRO A 81 -11.41 -0.20 10.94
CA PRO A 81 -12.24 -0.02 9.75
C PRO A 81 -13.52 0.73 10.09
N VAL A 82 -13.69 1.91 9.45
CA VAL A 82 -14.73 2.87 9.85
C VAL A 82 -16.14 2.29 9.71
N SER A 83 -16.37 1.38 8.74
CA SER A 83 -17.69 0.74 8.61
C SER A 83 -18.12 0.01 9.88
N LEU A 84 -17.18 -0.60 10.63
CA LEU A 84 -17.47 -1.35 11.85
C LEU A 84 -17.90 -0.48 13.02
N ILE A 85 -17.43 0.76 13.09
CA ILE A 85 -17.75 1.69 14.18
C ILE A 85 -18.90 2.64 13.83
N MET A 86 -19.29 2.71 12.56
CA MET A 86 -20.35 3.59 12.07
C MET A 86 -21.71 2.90 11.93
N GLU A 87 -21.87 1.64 12.33
CA GLU A 87 -23.07 0.86 12.05
C GLU A 87 -24.35 1.50 12.63
N THR A 88 -24.27 2.06 13.84
CA THR A 88 -25.38 2.78 14.47
C THR A 88 -25.63 4.17 13.88
N HIS A 89 -24.70 4.68 13.11
CA HIS A 89 -24.70 6.02 12.51
C HIS A 89 -24.68 6.01 10.98
N CYS A 90 -25.00 4.88 10.34
CA CYS A 90 -24.96 4.72 8.87
C CYS A 90 -26.13 5.46 8.19
N THR A 91 -26.07 6.77 8.19
CA THR A 91 -27.01 7.68 7.52
C THR A 91 -26.27 8.66 6.60
N PRO A 92 -26.91 9.15 5.52
CA PRO A 92 -26.28 10.07 4.58
C PRO A 92 -25.58 11.24 5.22
N GLY A 93 -24.36 11.56 4.75
CA GLY A 93 -23.53 12.69 5.20
C GLY A 93 -22.74 12.43 6.48
N LYS A 94 -23.01 11.36 7.25
CA LYS A 94 -22.27 11.09 8.49
C LYS A 94 -20.89 10.50 8.24
N TYR A 95 -20.70 9.74 7.17
CA TYR A 95 -19.38 9.25 6.78
C TYR A 95 -18.47 10.39 6.36
N LEU A 96 -18.99 11.34 5.58
CA LEU A 96 -18.23 12.55 5.23
C LEU A 96 -17.82 13.34 6.48
N ARG A 97 -18.72 13.54 7.44
CA ARG A 97 -18.41 14.27 8.68
C ARG A 97 -17.34 13.54 9.50
N MET A 98 -17.45 12.22 9.64
CA MET A 98 -16.44 11.41 10.34
C MET A 98 -15.08 11.48 9.62
N ALA A 99 -15.05 11.41 8.29
CA ALA A 99 -13.84 11.58 7.50
C ALA A 99 -13.20 12.95 7.71
N GLN A 100 -13.98 14.02 7.72
CA GLN A 100 -13.51 15.38 8.00
C GLN A 100 -12.99 15.53 9.45
N THR A 101 -13.59 14.84 10.39
CA THR A 101 -13.10 14.81 11.79
C THR A 101 -11.74 14.11 11.88
N LEU A 102 -11.57 12.97 11.21
CA LEU A 102 -10.29 12.25 11.12
C LEU A 102 -9.22 13.08 10.38
N ASP A 103 -9.59 13.71 9.27
CA ASP A 103 -8.70 14.55 8.46
C ASP A 103 -8.18 15.76 9.26
N ARG A 104 -9.08 16.43 9.99
CA ARG A 104 -8.74 17.52 10.90
C ARG A 104 -7.83 17.06 12.03
N ALA A 105 -8.15 15.93 12.69
CA ALA A 105 -7.33 15.39 13.77
C ALA A 105 -5.91 15.06 13.30
N ALA A 106 -5.76 14.50 12.11
CA ALA A 106 -4.48 14.22 11.47
C ALA A 106 -3.75 15.53 11.11
N GLY A 107 -4.45 16.47 10.49
CA GLY A 107 -3.89 17.76 10.06
C GLY A 107 -3.36 18.60 11.21
N ASP A 108 -4.14 18.73 12.30
CA ASP A 108 -3.79 19.52 13.50
C ASP A 108 -2.55 18.92 14.23
N ALA A 109 -2.27 17.66 14.02
CA ALA A 109 -1.11 16.99 14.59
C ALA A 109 0.09 16.90 13.64
N GLY A 110 -0.06 17.22 12.35
CA GLY A 110 1.01 17.12 11.35
C GLY A 110 1.23 15.70 10.81
N ILE A 111 0.20 14.86 10.83
CA ILE A 111 0.20 13.52 10.20
C ILE A 111 0.08 13.66 8.68
N ASP A 112 0.86 12.87 7.94
CA ASP A 112 0.87 12.89 6.49
C ASP A 112 -0.37 12.24 5.90
N PHE A 113 -0.73 11.01 6.37
CA PHE A 113 -1.89 10.25 5.92
C PHE A 113 -2.57 9.50 7.06
N LEU A 114 -3.88 9.30 6.93
CA LEU A 114 -4.70 8.53 7.84
C LEU A 114 -5.46 7.45 7.06
N GLY A 115 -5.20 6.17 7.38
CA GLY A 115 -5.86 4.99 6.83
C GLY A 115 -6.94 4.42 7.74
N GLY A 116 -7.65 3.39 7.26
CA GLY A 116 -8.72 2.74 7.99
C GLY A 116 -10.12 3.22 7.61
N PHE A 117 -10.24 4.21 6.71
CA PHE A 117 -11.55 4.62 6.21
C PHE A 117 -12.07 3.60 5.20
N GLY A 118 -12.52 2.44 5.69
CA GLY A 118 -12.84 1.32 4.81
C GLY A 118 -13.74 0.27 5.44
N ALA A 119 -13.90 -0.85 4.70
CA ALA A 119 -14.76 -1.96 5.07
C ALA A 119 -14.15 -3.32 4.69
N LEU A 120 -14.56 -4.35 5.45
CA LEU A 120 -14.20 -5.76 5.25
C LEU A 120 -15.42 -6.50 4.67
N VAL A 121 -15.54 -6.55 3.35
CA VAL A 121 -16.75 -7.01 2.64
C VAL A 121 -16.56 -8.33 1.89
N GLN A 122 -15.52 -9.08 2.25
CA GLN A 122 -15.20 -10.35 1.58
C GLN A 122 -16.31 -11.41 1.68
N LYS A 123 -17.21 -11.31 2.66
CA LYS A 123 -18.33 -12.26 2.83
C LYS A 123 -19.70 -11.69 2.45
N GLY A 124 -19.80 -10.39 2.28
CA GLY A 124 -21.05 -9.69 1.96
C GLY A 124 -20.98 -8.23 2.34
N LEU A 125 -22.04 -7.49 2.04
CA LEU A 125 -22.18 -6.07 2.34
C LEU A 125 -23.23 -5.88 3.45
N THR A 126 -22.87 -5.17 4.51
CA THR A 126 -23.84 -4.63 5.47
C THR A 126 -24.42 -3.31 4.94
N ARG A 127 -25.41 -2.77 5.65
CA ARG A 127 -25.94 -1.43 5.35
C ARG A 127 -24.86 -0.36 5.55
N ALA A 128 -24.05 -0.50 6.59
CA ALA A 128 -22.95 0.41 6.88
C ALA A 128 -21.88 0.41 5.76
N ASP A 129 -21.50 -0.77 5.26
CA ASP A 129 -20.56 -0.90 4.15
C ASP A 129 -21.08 -0.28 2.87
N SER A 130 -22.36 -0.52 2.54
CA SER A 130 -22.99 0.04 1.35
C SER A 130 -23.06 1.56 1.39
N MET A 131 -23.37 2.12 2.56
CA MET A 131 -23.39 3.58 2.77
C MET A 131 -21.98 4.18 2.67
N LEU A 132 -20.97 3.52 3.26
CA LEU A 132 -19.58 3.95 3.15
C LEU A 132 -19.17 4.01 1.68
N ILE A 133 -19.39 2.94 0.90
CA ILE A 133 -19.01 2.91 -0.52
C ILE A 133 -19.69 4.03 -1.31
N ALA A 134 -20.97 4.30 -1.03
CA ALA A 134 -21.71 5.37 -1.70
C ALA A 134 -21.16 6.77 -1.39
N GLU A 135 -20.64 7.00 -0.20
CA GLU A 135 -20.09 8.31 0.21
C GLU A 135 -18.58 8.47 -0.11
N LEU A 136 -17.84 7.39 -0.43
CA LEU A 136 -16.41 7.48 -0.73
C LEU A 136 -16.03 8.53 -1.77
N PRO A 137 -16.77 8.73 -2.90
CA PRO A 137 -16.41 9.76 -3.86
C PRO A 137 -16.37 11.16 -3.26
N GLU A 138 -17.33 11.49 -2.40
CA GLU A 138 -17.37 12.77 -1.71
C GLU A 138 -16.31 12.88 -0.63
N VAL A 139 -16.10 11.82 0.14
CA VAL A 139 -15.06 11.73 1.18
C VAL A 139 -13.68 11.97 0.58
N LEU A 140 -13.32 11.24 -0.48
CA LEU A 140 -11.99 11.34 -1.11
C LEU A 140 -11.78 12.67 -1.83
N ALA A 141 -12.85 13.33 -2.26
CA ALA A 141 -12.79 14.66 -2.85
C ALA A 141 -12.64 15.78 -1.82
N ARG A 142 -13.14 15.59 -0.59
CA ARG A 142 -13.25 16.65 0.44
C ARG A 142 -12.36 16.45 1.66
N THR A 143 -11.43 15.51 1.61
CA THR A 143 -10.40 15.28 2.62
C THR A 143 -9.04 15.25 1.95
N ASP A 144 -8.00 15.69 2.66
CA ASP A 144 -6.64 15.76 2.13
C ASP A 144 -5.84 14.50 2.51
N ARG A 145 -5.97 14.02 3.74
CA ARG A 145 -5.13 12.97 4.34
C ARG A 145 -5.81 11.63 4.47
N VAL A 146 -7.15 11.61 4.44
CA VAL A 146 -7.90 10.35 4.61
C VAL A 146 -7.73 9.47 3.40
N CYS A 147 -7.26 8.25 3.67
CA CYS A 147 -7.12 7.16 2.71
C CYS A 147 -8.14 6.06 3.00
N ALA A 148 -8.69 5.49 1.94
CA ALA A 148 -9.76 4.51 2.03
C ALA A 148 -9.38 3.16 1.43
N PHE A 149 -10.03 2.09 1.91
CA PHE A 149 -9.82 0.75 1.39
C PHE A 149 -11.10 -0.09 1.43
N LEU A 150 -11.13 -1.12 0.61
CA LEU A 150 -12.09 -2.23 0.72
C LEU A 150 -11.36 -3.56 0.61
N ASN A 151 -11.59 -4.47 1.56
CA ASN A 151 -11.18 -5.86 1.42
C ASN A 151 -12.36 -6.68 0.90
N VAL A 152 -12.34 -7.01 -0.40
CA VAL A 152 -13.49 -7.63 -1.10
C VAL A 152 -13.34 -9.13 -1.27
N GLY A 153 -12.21 -9.71 -0.85
CA GLY A 153 -11.94 -11.12 -1.01
C GLY A 153 -10.97 -11.68 0.02
N SER A 154 -11.00 -12.99 0.16
CA SER A 154 -9.96 -13.76 0.84
C SER A 154 -9.93 -15.19 0.29
N THR A 155 -8.80 -15.87 0.44
CA THR A 155 -8.64 -17.27 0.02
C THR A 155 -9.73 -18.16 0.61
N HIS A 156 -10.15 -17.91 1.87
CA HIS A 156 -11.19 -18.68 2.54
C HIS A 156 -12.62 -18.26 2.21
N ALA A 157 -12.86 -17.00 1.85
CA ALA A 157 -14.19 -16.48 1.56
C ALA A 157 -14.51 -16.41 0.07
N GLY A 158 -13.49 -16.47 -0.79
CA GLY A 158 -13.62 -16.18 -2.21
C GLY A 158 -13.68 -14.67 -2.48
N LEU A 159 -14.20 -14.27 -3.62
CA LEU A 159 -14.24 -12.89 -4.10
C LEU A 159 -15.67 -12.37 -4.22
N ASN A 160 -15.95 -11.19 -3.68
CA ASN A 160 -17.25 -10.54 -3.71
C ASN A 160 -17.38 -9.64 -4.96
N LEU A 161 -17.95 -10.18 -6.05
CA LEU A 161 -18.11 -9.45 -7.31
C LEU A 161 -19.17 -8.36 -7.24
N ASP A 162 -20.14 -8.46 -6.33
CA ASP A 162 -21.11 -7.39 -6.11
C ASP A 162 -20.43 -6.13 -5.54
N ALA A 163 -19.52 -6.30 -4.58
CA ALA A 163 -18.71 -5.20 -4.06
C ALA A 163 -17.78 -4.63 -5.13
N ILE A 164 -17.15 -5.47 -5.96
CA ILE A 164 -16.26 -5.03 -7.04
C ILE A 164 -17.00 -4.20 -8.08
N ASN A 165 -18.22 -4.57 -8.44
CA ASN A 165 -19.07 -3.78 -9.35
C ASN A 165 -19.35 -2.39 -8.79
N LEU A 166 -19.65 -2.28 -7.48
CA LEU A 166 -19.83 -0.99 -6.81
C LEU A 166 -18.54 -0.17 -6.81
N VAL A 167 -17.39 -0.81 -6.65
CA VAL A 167 -16.06 -0.14 -6.71
C VAL A 167 -15.81 0.46 -8.08
N GLY A 168 -16.12 -0.23 -9.18
CA GLY A 168 -15.95 0.29 -10.54
C GLY A 168 -16.69 1.61 -10.74
N ALA A 169 -17.96 1.65 -10.36
CA ALA A 169 -18.78 2.87 -10.41
C ALA A 169 -18.27 3.97 -9.47
N MET A 170 -17.90 3.61 -8.24
CA MET A 170 -17.37 4.52 -7.23
C MET A 170 -16.07 5.19 -7.70
N LEU A 171 -15.14 4.44 -8.31
CA LEU A 171 -13.88 4.98 -8.84
C LEU A 171 -14.12 5.97 -9.98
N LYS A 172 -15.06 5.68 -10.90
CA LYS A 172 -15.43 6.61 -11.98
C LYS A 172 -15.95 7.93 -11.41
N GLU A 173 -16.81 7.87 -10.40
CA GLU A 173 -17.36 9.06 -9.76
C GLU A 173 -16.30 9.82 -8.96
N THR A 174 -15.41 9.12 -8.25
CA THR A 174 -14.27 9.72 -7.53
C THR A 174 -13.33 10.45 -8.50
N ALA A 175 -12.99 9.81 -9.61
CA ALA A 175 -12.15 10.41 -10.64
C ALA A 175 -12.78 11.68 -11.21
N ARG A 176 -14.08 11.66 -11.49
CA ARG A 176 -14.82 12.83 -12.01
C ARG A 176 -14.83 14.01 -11.03
N ARG A 177 -14.85 13.75 -9.71
CA ARG A 177 -14.90 14.78 -8.65
C ARG A 177 -13.53 15.37 -8.31
N THR A 178 -12.44 14.75 -8.75
CA THR A 178 -11.10 15.15 -8.36
C THR A 178 -10.22 15.47 -9.57
N ARG A 179 -9.36 16.48 -9.43
CA ARG A 179 -8.46 16.89 -10.50
C ARG A 179 -7.53 15.72 -10.90
N GLY A 180 -7.50 15.37 -12.19
CA GLY A 180 -6.67 14.27 -12.68
C GLY A 180 -6.98 12.89 -12.09
N GLY A 181 -8.12 12.74 -11.39
CA GLY A 181 -8.48 11.48 -10.74
C GLY A 181 -7.74 11.22 -9.41
N ILE A 182 -7.07 12.21 -8.83
CA ILE A 182 -6.19 12.03 -7.65
C ILE A 182 -6.89 11.40 -6.44
N GLY A 183 -8.20 11.57 -6.29
CA GLY A 183 -8.96 10.90 -5.23
C GLY A 183 -8.83 9.37 -5.29
N CYS A 184 -8.69 8.81 -6.50
CA CYS A 184 -8.50 7.37 -6.68
C CYS A 184 -7.14 6.88 -6.17
N ALA A 185 -6.11 7.74 -6.13
CA ALA A 185 -4.80 7.42 -5.55
C ALA A 185 -4.86 7.21 -4.03
N LYS A 186 -5.88 7.74 -3.36
CA LYS A 186 -6.13 7.56 -1.92
C LYS A 186 -7.02 6.36 -1.61
N PHE A 187 -7.37 5.54 -2.60
CA PHE A 187 -8.23 4.37 -2.45
C PHE A 187 -7.56 3.11 -2.99
N VAL A 188 -7.72 2.01 -2.28
CA VAL A 188 -7.23 0.70 -2.71
C VAL A 188 -8.25 -0.38 -2.42
N VAL A 189 -8.37 -1.36 -3.31
CA VAL A 189 -9.18 -2.55 -3.10
C VAL A 189 -8.28 -3.78 -2.96
N PHE A 190 -8.58 -4.63 -1.97
CA PHE A 190 -7.77 -5.77 -1.59
C PHE A 190 -8.48 -7.11 -1.67
N THR A 191 -7.67 -8.16 -1.80
CA THR A 191 -7.94 -9.49 -1.25
C THR A 191 -6.83 -9.88 -0.28
N ASN A 192 -7.17 -10.65 0.78
CA ASN A 192 -6.23 -11.08 1.83
C ASN A 192 -5.46 -9.91 2.46
N ALA A 193 -6.12 -8.77 2.72
CA ALA A 193 -5.47 -7.61 3.31
C ALA A 193 -4.94 -7.93 4.72
N PRO A 194 -3.65 -7.69 5.01
CA PRO A 194 -3.11 -7.85 6.36
C PRO A 194 -3.60 -6.75 7.29
N GLU A 195 -3.91 -7.11 8.53
CA GLU A 195 -4.51 -6.22 9.54
C GLU A 195 -3.51 -5.22 10.15
N ASP A 196 -2.22 -5.43 9.94
CA ASP A 196 -1.09 -4.67 10.48
C ASP A 196 -0.34 -3.85 9.43
N ASN A 197 -0.87 -3.78 8.20
CA ASN A 197 -0.24 -3.08 7.08
C ASN A 197 0.04 -1.60 7.41
N PRO A 198 1.31 -1.12 7.35
CA PRO A 198 1.66 0.27 7.61
C PRO A 198 1.54 1.18 6.39
N PHE A 199 1.31 0.64 5.18
CA PHE A 199 1.33 1.40 3.94
C PHE A 199 -0.04 1.91 3.51
N MET A 200 -0.11 3.17 3.12
CA MET A 200 -1.30 3.79 2.54
C MET A 200 -1.38 3.49 1.01
N ALA A 201 -2.58 3.36 0.46
CA ALA A 201 -3.88 3.75 1.04
C ALA A 201 -4.48 2.68 1.97
N GLY A 202 -4.03 1.46 1.95
CA GLY A 202 -4.69 0.30 2.53
C GLY A 202 -4.39 -0.03 3.99
N ALA A 203 -3.65 0.82 4.70
CA ALA A 203 -3.42 0.62 6.12
C ALA A 203 -4.72 0.72 6.92
N TYR A 204 -4.94 -0.23 7.81
CA TYR A 204 -6.01 -0.17 8.81
C TYR A 204 -5.57 -0.90 10.09
N HIS A 205 -6.24 -0.61 11.19
CA HIS A 205 -5.98 -1.25 12.47
C HIS A 205 -6.95 -2.41 12.67
N GLY A 206 -6.42 -3.63 12.68
CA GLY A 206 -7.21 -4.85 12.77
C GLY A 206 -8.01 -4.98 14.07
N VAL A 207 -9.06 -5.78 14.01
CA VAL A 207 -9.96 -5.97 15.16
C VAL A 207 -9.32 -6.78 16.30
N GLY A 208 -8.29 -7.57 15.97
CA GLY A 208 -7.51 -8.38 16.92
C GLY A 208 -6.29 -7.66 17.51
N GLU A 209 -5.96 -6.47 16.99
CA GLU A 209 -4.82 -5.69 17.41
C GLU A 209 -5.01 -5.04 18.80
N PRO A 210 -3.91 -4.70 19.52
CA PRO A 210 -3.97 -3.93 20.77
C PRO A 210 -4.69 -2.59 20.60
N ASP A 211 -5.00 -1.89 21.70
CA ASP A 211 -5.67 -0.59 21.62
C ASP A 211 -4.90 0.44 20.81
N VAL A 212 -3.57 0.44 20.96
CA VAL A 212 -2.64 1.23 20.13
C VAL A 212 -1.40 0.40 19.87
N THR A 213 -0.89 0.42 18.64
CA THR A 213 0.35 -0.27 18.26
C THR A 213 1.15 0.54 17.24
N LEU A 214 2.46 0.33 17.19
CA LEU A 214 3.34 0.97 16.21
C LEU A 214 3.84 -0.04 15.18
N ASN A 215 3.56 0.20 13.91
CA ASN A 215 4.09 -0.53 12.77
C ASN A 215 5.09 0.35 11.99
N VAL A 216 6.15 -0.24 11.49
CA VAL A 216 7.20 0.48 10.76
C VAL A 216 7.38 -0.12 9.37
N GLY A 217 7.40 0.73 8.35
CA GLY A 217 7.81 0.34 7.01
C GLY A 217 9.19 0.89 6.70
N ILE A 218 10.14 0.01 6.37
CA ILE A 218 11.48 0.39 5.91
C ILE A 218 11.66 0.02 4.46
N SER A 219 12.34 0.86 3.68
CA SER A 219 12.56 0.67 2.26
C SER A 219 14.00 0.96 1.86
N GLY A 220 14.45 0.34 0.79
CA GLY A 220 15.80 0.54 0.28
C GLY A 220 16.04 -0.14 -1.08
N PRO A 221 15.23 0.14 -2.12
CA PRO A 221 15.50 -0.36 -3.48
C PRO A 221 16.89 0.04 -3.97
N GLY A 222 17.31 1.27 -3.69
CA GLY A 222 18.63 1.77 -4.06
C GLY A 222 19.79 1.02 -3.40
N VAL A 223 19.60 0.55 -2.14
CA VAL A 223 20.60 -0.29 -1.47
C VAL A 223 20.72 -1.65 -2.18
N VAL A 224 19.59 -2.28 -2.47
CA VAL A 224 19.54 -3.58 -3.17
C VAL A 224 20.12 -3.44 -4.58
N ARG A 225 19.73 -2.40 -5.33
CA ARG A 225 20.30 -2.11 -6.66
C ARG A 225 21.83 -1.99 -6.60
N SER A 226 22.36 -1.16 -5.70
CA SER A 226 23.81 -0.98 -5.56
C SER A 226 24.56 -2.28 -5.28
N VAL A 227 23.93 -3.20 -4.54
CA VAL A 227 24.51 -4.50 -4.23
C VAL A 227 24.50 -5.41 -5.49
N VAL A 228 23.41 -5.41 -6.25
CA VAL A 228 23.31 -6.17 -7.52
C VAL A 228 24.38 -5.68 -8.51
N GLU A 229 24.48 -4.36 -8.71
CA GLU A 229 25.46 -3.74 -9.64
C GLU A 229 26.93 -4.05 -9.27
N LYS A 230 27.23 -4.25 -8.00
CA LYS A 230 28.59 -4.61 -7.52
C LYS A 230 28.93 -6.09 -7.66
N ASN A 231 27.96 -6.93 -8.05
CA ASN A 231 28.13 -8.36 -8.16
C ASN A 231 27.71 -8.88 -9.56
N PRO A 232 28.27 -8.30 -10.66
CA PRO A 232 27.83 -8.59 -12.02
C PRO A 232 28.12 -10.04 -12.45
N ASP A 233 29.13 -10.68 -11.87
CA ASP A 233 29.58 -12.04 -12.22
C ASP A 233 28.90 -13.14 -11.37
N CYS A 234 28.04 -12.75 -10.41
CA CYS A 234 27.31 -13.72 -9.60
C CYS A 234 26.23 -14.44 -10.42
N ASP A 235 26.12 -15.75 -10.26
CA ASP A 235 24.93 -16.48 -10.69
C ASP A 235 23.69 -16.09 -9.83
N LEU A 236 22.50 -16.50 -10.27
CA LEU A 236 21.26 -16.12 -9.57
C LEU A 236 21.19 -16.65 -8.13
N THR A 237 21.83 -17.78 -7.83
CA THR A 237 21.89 -18.34 -6.46
C THR A 237 22.74 -17.46 -5.57
N GLN A 238 23.92 -17.11 -6.02
CA GLN A 238 24.86 -16.24 -5.32
C GLN A 238 24.24 -14.84 -5.12
N LEU A 239 23.60 -14.30 -6.17
CA LEU A 239 22.94 -13.01 -6.14
C LEU A 239 21.78 -12.98 -5.12
N SER A 240 20.97 -14.05 -5.06
CA SER A 240 19.92 -14.19 -4.04
C SER A 240 20.50 -14.15 -2.61
N GLU A 241 21.62 -14.81 -2.35
CA GLU A 241 22.28 -14.79 -1.03
C GLU A 241 22.81 -13.40 -0.67
N VAL A 242 23.36 -12.68 -1.62
CA VAL A 242 23.86 -11.31 -1.40
C VAL A 242 22.70 -10.37 -1.08
N ILE A 243 21.60 -10.43 -1.84
CA ILE A 243 20.39 -9.65 -1.59
C ILE A 243 19.80 -9.97 -0.22
N LYS A 244 19.68 -11.25 0.12
CA LYS A 244 19.16 -11.71 1.39
C LYS A 244 19.93 -11.14 2.60
N ARG A 245 21.28 -11.14 2.54
CA ARG A 245 22.12 -10.54 3.59
C ARG A 245 21.94 -9.03 3.70
N THR A 246 21.76 -8.35 2.57
CA THR A 246 21.51 -6.91 2.54
C THR A 246 20.17 -6.56 3.18
N VAL A 247 19.12 -7.28 2.79
CA VAL A 247 17.77 -7.11 3.36
C VAL A 247 17.74 -7.40 4.86
N PHE A 248 18.49 -8.41 5.32
CA PHE A 248 18.68 -8.67 6.75
C PHE A 248 19.15 -7.41 7.49
N LYS A 249 20.18 -6.73 6.99
CA LYS A 249 20.71 -5.51 7.62
C LYS A 249 19.70 -4.37 7.63
N ILE A 250 19.02 -4.16 6.50
CA ILE A 250 17.95 -3.15 6.37
C ILE A 250 16.84 -3.40 7.40
N THR A 251 16.35 -4.63 7.47
CA THR A 251 15.26 -5.01 8.40
C THR A 251 15.66 -4.80 9.86
N ARG A 252 16.90 -5.15 10.23
CA ARG A 252 17.41 -4.93 11.60
C ARG A 252 17.44 -3.46 11.98
N ALA A 253 17.80 -2.59 11.05
CA ALA A 253 17.76 -1.14 11.27
C ALA A 253 16.33 -0.63 11.51
N GLY A 254 15.37 -1.07 10.69
CA GLY A 254 13.96 -0.72 10.85
C GLY A 254 13.37 -1.21 12.17
N GLU A 255 13.65 -2.46 12.55
CA GLU A 255 13.19 -3.03 13.82
C GLU A 255 13.76 -2.28 15.03
N LEU A 256 15.06 -1.97 15.01
CA LEU A 256 15.72 -1.25 16.10
C LEU A 256 15.06 0.10 16.36
N ILE A 257 14.87 0.88 15.29
CA ILE A 257 14.26 2.21 15.37
C ILE A 257 12.78 2.08 15.80
N GLY A 258 12.04 1.15 15.22
CA GLY A 258 10.64 0.93 15.54
C GLY A 258 10.41 0.53 17.00
N ARG A 259 11.22 -0.39 17.53
CA ARG A 259 11.12 -0.81 18.95
C ARG A 259 11.47 0.32 19.92
N GLU A 260 12.48 1.11 19.61
CA GLU A 260 12.82 2.25 20.46
C GLU A 260 11.71 3.32 20.42
N LEU A 261 11.18 3.61 19.24
CA LEU A 261 10.08 4.55 19.08
C LEU A 261 8.83 4.08 19.84
N ALA A 262 8.44 2.81 19.71
CA ALA A 262 7.33 2.22 20.45
C ALA A 262 7.55 2.31 21.97
N HIS A 263 8.75 2.00 22.45
CA HIS A 263 9.11 2.14 23.86
C HIS A 263 8.99 3.59 24.35
N LYS A 264 9.43 4.58 23.56
CA LYS A 264 9.31 6.01 23.89
C LYS A 264 7.85 6.48 23.91
N LEU A 265 7.00 5.85 23.11
CA LEU A 265 5.55 6.12 23.09
C LEU A 265 4.79 5.38 24.20
N GLY A 266 5.43 4.42 24.87
CA GLY A 266 4.79 3.57 25.89
C GLY A 266 3.74 2.61 25.32
N ILE A 267 3.90 2.15 24.07
CA ILE A 267 2.97 1.27 23.36
C ILE A 267 3.68 0.02 22.83
N PRO A 268 2.94 -1.05 22.50
CA PRO A 268 3.51 -2.22 21.84
C PRO A 268 4.12 -1.88 20.48
N PHE A 269 5.24 -2.54 20.15
CA PHE A 269 5.75 -2.63 18.79
C PHE A 269 5.01 -3.77 18.09
N GLY A 270 4.39 -3.48 16.96
CA GLY A 270 3.70 -4.45 16.11
C GLY A 270 4.69 -5.13 15.16
N ILE A 271 4.82 -4.60 13.94
CA ILE A 271 5.65 -5.22 12.91
C ILE A 271 6.66 -4.25 12.29
N VAL A 272 7.68 -4.85 11.68
CA VAL A 272 8.49 -4.21 10.66
C VAL A 272 8.10 -4.77 9.28
N ASP A 273 7.70 -3.88 8.40
CA ASP A 273 7.45 -4.18 7.01
C ASP A 273 8.68 -3.78 6.19
N ILE A 274 9.30 -4.74 5.52
CA ILE A 274 10.35 -4.51 4.54
C ILE A 274 9.75 -4.61 3.15
N SER A 275 9.22 -3.53 2.66
CA SER A 275 8.76 -3.41 1.29
C SER A 275 9.76 -2.57 0.50
N LEU A 276 10.29 -3.15 -0.58
CA LEU A 276 11.05 -2.36 -1.55
C LEU A 276 10.06 -1.42 -2.26
N ALA A 277 9.64 -0.38 -1.55
CA ALA A 277 8.70 0.62 -2.03
C ALA A 277 9.50 1.76 -2.68
N SER A 278 9.38 1.89 -3.98
CA SER A 278 10.07 2.91 -4.78
C SER A 278 9.60 4.33 -4.46
N THR A 279 10.39 5.30 -4.90
CA THR A 279 9.98 6.68 -5.13
C THR A 279 10.40 7.14 -6.51
N THR A 280 9.97 8.32 -6.91
CA THR A 280 10.44 8.95 -8.16
C THR A 280 11.86 9.50 -8.07
N ALA A 281 12.51 9.41 -6.89
CA ALA A 281 13.89 9.85 -6.70
C ALA A 281 14.86 9.00 -7.53
N PRO A 282 15.89 9.61 -8.12
CA PRO A 282 16.91 8.87 -8.87
C PRO A 282 17.56 7.78 -8.01
N GLY A 283 17.58 6.56 -8.55
CA GLY A 283 18.18 5.40 -7.89
C GLY A 283 17.29 4.64 -6.91
N ASP A 284 16.08 5.12 -6.62
CA ASP A 284 15.11 4.50 -5.71
C ASP A 284 13.98 3.81 -6.51
N SER A 285 14.33 2.88 -7.40
CA SER A 285 13.41 2.20 -8.32
C SER A 285 13.58 0.70 -8.25
N VAL A 286 12.48 -0.04 -8.05
CA VAL A 286 12.44 -1.51 -8.13
C VAL A 286 12.62 -1.97 -9.58
N ALA A 287 12.09 -1.24 -10.56
CA ALA A 287 12.34 -1.55 -11.96
C ALA A 287 13.83 -1.54 -12.27
N ASN A 288 14.56 -0.55 -11.77
CA ASN A 288 16.02 -0.50 -11.97
C ASN A 288 16.76 -1.62 -11.21
N VAL A 289 16.24 -2.15 -10.10
CA VAL A 289 16.80 -3.36 -9.48
C VAL A 289 16.66 -4.57 -10.43
N VAL A 290 15.49 -4.72 -11.06
CA VAL A 290 15.22 -5.80 -12.03
C VAL A 290 16.10 -5.65 -13.27
N GLU A 291 16.29 -4.43 -13.76
CA GLU A 291 17.17 -4.11 -14.89
C GLU A 291 18.65 -4.40 -14.55
N ALA A 292 19.07 -4.15 -13.32
CA ALA A 292 20.43 -4.49 -12.86
C ALA A 292 20.72 -6.01 -12.87
N PHE A 293 19.70 -6.87 -12.89
CA PHE A 293 19.88 -8.31 -13.13
C PHE A 293 20.28 -8.66 -14.57
N GLY A 294 20.34 -7.67 -15.47
CA GLY A 294 20.68 -7.86 -16.89
C GLY A 294 19.44 -7.90 -17.80
N ILE A 295 18.30 -7.42 -17.34
CA ILE A 295 17.09 -7.22 -18.15
C ILE A 295 17.10 -5.79 -18.69
N GLU A 296 16.96 -5.62 -20.00
CA GLU A 296 17.04 -4.29 -20.63
C GLU A 296 16.00 -3.31 -20.10
N HIS A 297 14.73 -3.76 -20.01
CA HIS A 297 13.64 -3.01 -19.39
C HIS A 297 12.69 -3.97 -18.66
N ILE A 298 12.21 -3.56 -17.48
CA ILE A 298 11.14 -4.28 -16.80
C ILE A 298 9.92 -4.37 -17.73
N GLY A 299 9.31 -5.56 -17.80
CA GLY A 299 8.28 -5.86 -18.79
C GLY A 299 8.76 -6.83 -19.86
N ALA A 300 10.05 -6.86 -20.19
CA ALA A 300 10.64 -7.87 -21.07
C ALA A 300 10.52 -9.29 -20.49
N HIS A 301 10.66 -10.30 -21.34
CA HIS A 301 10.74 -11.69 -20.90
C HIS A 301 11.89 -11.87 -19.89
N GLY A 302 11.66 -12.61 -18.82
CA GLY A 302 12.58 -12.73 -17.68
C GLY A 302 12.18 -11.86 -16.48
N SER A 303 11.46 -10.75 -16.67
CA SER A 303 11.07 -9.85 -15.56
C SER A 303 10.27 -10.55 -14.46
N THR A 304 9.36 -11.46 -14.80
CA THR A 304 8.59 -12.22 -13.80
C THR A 304 9.49 -13.11 -12.95
N LEU A 305 10.49 -13.78 -13.56
CA LEU A 305 11.48 -14.56 -12.82
C LEU A 305 12.35 -13.66 -11.91
N ALA A 306 12.77 -12.50 -12.41
CA ALA A 306 13.59 -11.55 -11.64
C ALA A 306 12.82 -11.00 -10.42
N VAL A 307 11.55 -10.63 -10.61
CA VAL A 307 10.69 -10.21 -9.48
C VAL A 307 10.48 -11.34 -8.49
N ALA A 308 10.30 -12.58 -8.95
CA ALA A 308 10.15 -13.75 -8.07
C ALA A 308 11.43 -14.00 -7.24
N LEU A 309 12.61 -13.91 -7.87
CA LEU A 309 13.90 -14.04 -7.18
C LEU A 309 14.07 -12.95 -6.12
N LEU A 310 13.79 -11.70 -6.50
CA LEU A 310 13.88 -10.56 -5.61
C LEU A 310 12.93 -10.71 -4.42
N MET A 311 11.68 -11.10 -4.69
CA MET A 311 10.65 -11.33 -3.66
C MET A 311 11.06 -12.40 -2.65
N ASP A 312 11.57 -13.53 -3.13
CA ASP A 312 12.04 -14.65 -2.28
C ASP A 312 13.22 -14.22 -1.40
N ALA A 313 14.20 -13.53 -1.99
CA ALA A 313 15.37 -13.05 -1.26
C ALA A 313 15.00 -12.02 -0.20
N VAL A 314 14.08 -11.09 -0.51
CA VAL A 314 13.58 -10.07 0.43
C VAL A 314 12.86 -10.74 1.60
N LYS A 315 11.90 -11.62 1.35
CA LYS A 315 11.16 -12.31 2.42
C LYS A 315 12.06 -13.16 3.31
N LYS A 316 13.00 -13.90 2.73
CA LYS A 316 13.96 -14.71 3.51
C LYS A 316 14.88 -13.84 4.36
N GLY A 317 15.43 -12.76 3.80
CA GLY A 317 16.28 -11.82 4.53
C GLY A 317 15.54 -11.16 5.69
N ALA A 318 14.31 -10.75 5.47
CA ALA A 318 13.44 -10.18 6.49
C ALA A 318 13.14 -11.15 7.64
N SER A 319 12.67 -12.35 7.31
CA SER A 319 12.31 -13.39 8.31
C SER A 319 13.49 -13.85 9.14
N MET A 320 14.70 -13.81 8.59
CA MET A 320 15.93 -14.11 9.35
C MET A 320 16.32 -12.97 10.29
N ALA A 321 15.92 -11.75 9.99
CA ALA A 321 16.29 -10.54 10.76
C ALA A 321 15.38 -10.29 11.96
N SER A 322 14.08 -10.58 11.84
CA SER A 322 13.06 -10.24 12.83
C SER A 322 11.96 -11.29 12.89
N GLY A 323 11.50 -11.58 14.11
CA GLY A 323 10.27 -12.36 14.33
C GLY A 323 8.99 -11.53 14.18
N ASN A 324 9.10 -10.23 13.97
CA ASN A 324 7.98 -9.29 13.83
C ASN A 324 7.84 -8.79 12.39
N VAL A 325 8.18 -9.60 11.40
CA VAL A 325 7.95 -9.23 9.99
C VAL A 325 6.47 -9.41 9.66
N GLY A 326 5.87 -8.39 9.06
CA GLY A 326 4.44 -8.40 8.72
C GLY A 326 4.11 -7.44 7.58
N GLY A 327 2.86 -7.04 7.50
CA GLY A 327 2.36 -6.10 6.51
C GLY A 327 2.44 -6.64 5.08
N LEU A 328 2.94 -5.82 4.18
CA LEU A 328 3.09 -6.10 2.74
C LEU A 328 4.52 -6.47 2.34
N SER A 329 5.34 -6.91 3.29
CA SER A 329 6.77 -7.19 3.10
C SER A 329 7.10 -7.90 1.78
N GLY A 330 8.04 -7.34 1.02
CA GLY A 330 8.48 -7.90 -0.26
C GLY A 330 8.80 -6.86 -1.32
N THR A 331 8.52 -7.19 -2.57
CA THR A 331 8.80 -6.35 -3.73
C THR A 331 7.53 -5.63 -4.16
N PHE A 332 7.53 -4.31 -4.06
CA PHE A 332 6.46 -3.42 -4.49
C PHE A 332 6.68 -2.95 -5.93
N ILE A 333 5.62 -2.83 -6.73
CA ILE A 333 5.72 -2.44 -8.15
C ILE A 333 4.70 -1.35 -8.53
N PRO A 334 4.67 -0.19 -7.84
CA PRO A 334 3.78 0.91 -8.19
C PRO A 334 4.25 1.59 -9.47
N VAL A 335 3.32 1.90 -10.39
CA VAL A 335 3.71 2.50 -11.66
C VAL A 335 4.07 3.98 -11.51
N SER A 336 3.25 4.79 -10.84
CA SER A 336 3.47 6.24 -10.75
C SER A 336 4.57 6.66 -9.77
N GLU A 337 4.91 5.80 -8.83
CA GLU A 337 5.88 6.08 -7.78
C GLU A 337 7.29 5.54 -8.11
N ASP A 338 7.49 4.92 -9.28
CA ASP A 338 8.75 4.29 -9.71
C ASP A 338 9.20 4.83 -11.06
N SER A 339 10.34 5.51 -11.09
CA SER A 339 10.88 6.13 -12.31
C SER A 339 11.16 5.12 -13.43
N GLY A 340 11.62 3.92 -13.10
CA GLY A 340 11.87 2.86 -14.08
C GLY A 340 10.60 2.24 -14.63
N MET A 341 9.55 2.07 -13.78
CA MET A 341 8.22 1.62 -14.22
C MET A 341 7.58 2.63 -15.18
N ILE A 342 7.64 3.93 -14.84
CA ILE A 342 7.18 5.01 -15.71
C ILE A 342 7.85 4.93 -17.07
N GLU A 343 9.17 4.79 -17.11
CA GLU A 343 9.94 4.72 -18.35
C GLU A 343 9.61 3.45 -19.15
N ALA A 344 9.46 2.31 -18.50
CA ALA A 344 9.09 1.05 -19.16
C ALA A 344 7.71 1.13 -19.84
N VAL A 345 6.73 1.80 -19.20
CA VAL A 345 5.43 2.05 -19.84
C VAL A 345 5.57 2.99 -21.03
N LYS A 346 6.31 4.10 -20.92
CA LYS A 346 6.55 5.05 -22.02
C LYS A 346 7.19 4.39 -23.24
N ARG A 347 8.08 3.44 -23.01
CA ARG A 347 8.76 2.66 -24.08
C ARG A 347 7.91 1.52 -24.63
N GLY A 348 6.73 1.24 -24.05
CA GLY A 348 5.89 0.10 -24.44
C GLY A 348 6.46 -1.26 -24.02
N ALA A 349 7.44 -1.28 -23.12
CA ALA A 349 7.99 -2.51 -22.56
C ALA A 349 7.06 -3.13 -21.50
N LEU A 350 6.29 -2.31 -20.80
CA LEU A 350 5.35 -2.71 -19.75
C LEU A 350 3.90 -2.39 -20.15
N SER A 351 3.09 -3.42 -20.36
CA SER A 351 1.63 -3.33 -20.55
C SER A 351 0.87 -3.67 -19.26
N LEU A 352 -0.46 -3.44 -19.24
CA LEU A 352 -1.31 -3.84 -18.11
C LEU A 352 -1.28 -5.35 -17.88
N GLU A 353 -1.36 -6.15 -18.95
CA GLU A 353 -1.32 -7.61 -18.86
C GLU A 353 0.04 -8.12 -18.34
N LYS A 354 1.12 -7.41 -18.69
CA LYS A 354 2.44 -7.74 -18.15
C LYS A 354 2.59 -7.32 -16.71
N LEU A 355 2.04 -6.17 -16.32
CA LEU A 355 1.98 -5.73 -14.92
C LEU A 355 1.20 -6.75 -14.07
N GLU A 356 0.03 -7.18 -14.54
CA GLU A 356 -0.78 -8.23 -13.91
C GLU A 356 0.02 -9.54 -13.73
N ALA A 357 0.74 -9.98 -14.77
CA ALA A 357 1.59 -11.18 -14.69
C ALA A 357 2.72 -11.04 -13.65
N LEU A 358 3.29 -9.85 -13.47
CA LEU A 358 4.30 -9.58 -12.43
C LEU A 358 3.69 -9.66 -11.03
N THR A 359 2.42 -9.34 -10.88
CA THR A 359 1.75 -9.36 -9.57
C THR A 359 1.54 -10.76 -9.03
N ALA A 360 1.55 -11.77 -9.86
CA ALA A 360 1.53 -13.16 -9.39
C ALA A 360 2.69 -13.50 -8.44
N VAL A 361 3.80 -12.78 -8.55
CA VAL A 361 5.03 -13.02 -7.78
C VAL A 361 5.51 -11.81 -6.96
N CYS A 362 4.87 -10.64 -7.06
CA CYS A 362 5.19 -9.47 -6.22
C CYS A 362 4.51 -9.55 -4.84
N SER A 363 4.72 -8.56 -3.98
CA SER A 363 4.15 -8.54 -2.63
C SER A 363 2.72 -8.00 -2.54
N VAL A 364 2.31 -7.14 -3.47
CA VAL A 364 1.04 -6.41 -3.33
C VAL A 364 0.11 -6.65 -4.51
N GLY A 365 0.37 -6.10 -5.69
CA GLY A 365 -0.55 -6.16 -6.81
C GLY A 365 -0.34 -5.03 -7.80
N MET A 366 -1.37 -4.74 -8.60
CA MET A 366 -1.36 -3.64 -9.57
C MET A 366 -1.56 -2.32 -8.83
N ASP A 367 -0.50 -1.54 -8.71
CA ASP A 367 -0.52 -0.36 -7.87
C ASP A 367 -0.22 0.93 -8.64
N MET A 368 -0.99 2.00 -8.33
CA MET A 368 -0.78 3.36 -8.82
C MET A 368 -0.62 3.46 -10.34
N PHE A 369 -1.47 2.78 -11.11
CA PHE A 369 -1.47 2.88 -12.57
C PHE A 369 -2.67 3.70 -13.08
N ALA A 370 -2.42 4.49 -14.12
CA ALA A 370 -3.41 5.36 -14.73
C ALA A 370 -4.01 4.70 -15.98
N VAL A 371 -5.32 4.86 -16.17
CA VAL A 371 -6.07 4.39 -17.35
C VAL A 371 -6.87 5.53 -17.97
N PRO A 372 -7.30 5.46 -19.25
CA PRO A 372 -8.16 6.47 -19.87
C PRO A 372 -9.42 6.72 -19.04
N GLY A 373 -9.80 7.99 -18.94
CA GLY A 373 -10.95 8.40 -18.13
C GLY A 373 -12.31 7.91 -18.68
N ASP A 374 -12.37 7.55 -19.95
CA ASP A 374 -13.55 6.97 -20.60
C ASP A 374 -13.65 5.45 -20.44
N THR A 375 -12.63 4.78 -19.86
CA THR A 375 -12.69 3.34 -19.56
C THR A 375 -13.99 3.02 -18.82
N PRO A 376 -14.82 2.06 -19.32
CA PRO A 376 -16.08 1.70 -18.69
C PRO A 376 -15.89 1.21 -17.26
N GLU A 377 -16.86 1.47 -16.38
CA GLU A 377 -16.83 1.03 -14.99
C GLU A 377 -16.72 -0.49 -14.85
N GLU A 378 -17.37 -1.23 -15.77
CA GLU A 378 -17.28 -2.68 -15.77
C GLU A 378 -15.90 -3.19 -16.22
N THR A 379 -15.21 -2.46 -17.08
CA THR A 379 -13.83 -2.79 -17.44
C THR A 379 -12.88 -2.55 -16.27
N ILE A 380 -13.08 -1.46 -15.53
CA ILE A 380 -12.33 -1.21 -14.28
C ILE A 380 -12.60 -2.32 -13.27
N ALA A 381 -13.87 -2.70 -13.10
CA ALA A 381 -14.25 -3.81 -12.22
C ALA A 381 -13.66 -5.16 -12.69
N ALA A 382 -13.53 -5.40 -13.99
CA ALA A 382 -12.91 -6.60 -14.55
C ALA A 382 -11.42 -6.65 -14.24
N ILE A 383 -10.67 -5.56 -14.45
CA ILE A 383 -9.23 -5.45 -14.12
C ILE A 383 -9.03 -5.73 -12.61
N ILE A 384 -9.87 -5.15 -11.77
CA ILE A 384 -9.83 -5.40 -10.32
C ILE A 384 -10.09 -6.88 -10.01
N ALA A 385 -11.10 -7.48 -10.64
CA ALA A 385 -11.47 -8.87 -10.40
C ALA A 385 -10.37 -9.85 -10.81
N ASP A 386 -9.73 -9.62 -11.97
CA ASP A 386 -8.65 -10.46 -12.49
C ASP A 386 -7.44 -10.44 -11.53
N GLU A 387 -6.99 -9.25 -11.13
CA GLU A 387 -5.89 -9.11 -10.18
C GLU A 387 -6.19 -9.78 -8.83
N LEU A 388 -7.39 -9.56 -8.29
CA LEU A 388 -7.76 -10.13 -7.00
C LEU A 388 -7.97 -11.64 -7.06
N ALA A 389 -8.34 -12.20 -8.22
CA ALA A 389 -8.40 -13.64 -8.46
C ALA A 389 -7.00 -14.27 -8.37
N ILE A 390 -5.95 -13.60 -8.91
CA ILE A 390 -4.56 -14.02 -8.75
C ILE A 390 -4.20 -14.16 -7.26
N GLY A 391 -4.59 -13.17 -6.44
CA GLY A 391 -4.36 -13.20 -4.99
C GLY A 391 -5.02 -14.38 -4.30
N ILE A 392 -6.28 -14.65 -4.61
CA ILE A 392 -7.02 -15.77 -4.02
C ILE A 392 -6.42 -17.11 -4.40
N ILE A 393 -6.10 -17.30 -5.67
CA ILE A 393 -5.55 -18.57 -6.19
C ILE A 393 -4.14 -18.84 -5.62
N ASN A 394 -3.34 -17.81 -5.44
CA ASN A 394 -1.97 -17.94 -4.94
C ASN A 394 -1.84 -17.80 -3.41
N ASP A 395 -2.95 -17.67 -2.69
CA ASP A 395 -2.99 -17.45 -1.23
C ASP A 395 -2.07 -16.31 -0.79
N LYS A 396 -2.19 -15.18 -1.47
CA LYS A 396 -1.39 -13.98 -1.21
C LYS A 396 -2.26 -12.73 -1.16
N THR A 397 -1.78 -11.69 -0.51
CA THR A 397 -2.36 -10.37 -0.62
C THR A 397 -2.21 -9.85 -2.05
N THR A 398 -3.30 -9.40 -2.66
CA THR A 398 -3.26 -8.54 -3.84
C THR A 398 -4.11 -7.31 -3.62
N ALA A 399 -3.71 -6.24 -4.30
CA ALA A 399 -4.34 -4.94 -4.21
C ALA A 399 -4.42 -4.28 -5.58
N VAL A 400 -5.42 -3.43 -5.79
CA VAL A 400 -5.53 -2.62 -6.99
C VAL A 400 -5.75 -1.17 -6.62
N ARG A 401 -4.87 -0.30 -7.12
CA ARG A 401 -5.00 1.16 -7.08
C ARG A 401 -4.98 1.70 -8.51
N VAL A 402 -6.15 1.74 -9.14
CA VAL A 402 -6.36 2.20 -10.51
C VAL A 402 -6.88 3.63 -10.53
N ILE A 403 -6.34 4.44 -11.42
CA ILE A 403 -6.65 5.87 -11.52
C ILE A 403 -7.21 6.15 -12.92
N PRO A 404 -8.53 6.20 -13.11
CA PRO A 404 -9.13 6.70 -14.33
C PRO A 404 -8.86 8.20 -14.44
N VAL A 405 -8.24 8.66 -15.53
CA VAL A 405 -7.85 10.07 -15.71
C VAL A 405 -8.90 10.79 -16.54
N PRO A 406 -9.73 11.68 -15.96
CA PRO A 406 -10.78 12.37 -16.69
C PRO A 406 -10.22 13.15 -17.89
N GLY A 407 -10.74 12.85 -19.11
CA GLY A 407 -10.27 13.44 -20.36
C GLY A 407 -8.93 12.91 -20.88
N GLY A 408 -8.21 12.11 -20.07
CA GLY A 408 -6.93 11.49 -20.47
C GLY A 408 -7.13 10.32 -21.43
N LYS A 409 -6.18 10.16 -22.36
CA LYS A 409 -6.11 9.09 -23.35
C LYS A 409 -4.84 8.28 -23.15
N ALA A 410 -4.82 7.05 -23.66
CA ALA A 410 -3.61 6.24 -23.66
C ALA A 410 -2.42 6.99 -24.27
N GLY A 411 -1.28 7.00 -23.55
CA GLY A 411 -0.08 7.75 -23.88
C GLY A 411 0.01 9.16 -23.29
N ASP A 412 -1.08 9.72 -22.78
CA ASP A 412 -1.03 10.97 -22.01
C ASP A 412 -0.24 10.78 -20.71
N PHE A 413 0.10 11.91 -20.06
CA PHE A 413 0.84 11.90 -18.79
C PHE A 413 0.10 12.68 -17.72
N VAL A 414 -0.05 12.12 -16.53
CA VAL A 414 -0.73 12.76 -15.40
C VAL A 414 0.22 12.90 -14.22
N GLU A 415 0.19 14.06 -13.58
CA GLU A 415 0.93 14.34 -12.34
C GLU A 415 -0.01 14.32 -11.16
N PHE A 416 0.33 13.52 -10.15
CA PHE A 416 -0.38 13.45 -8.87
C PHE A 416 0.32 14.31 -7.80
N GLY A 417 1.63 14.51 -7.95
CA GLY A 417 2.46 15.30 -7.05
C GLY A 417 2.93 14.57 -5.79
N GLY A 418 3.97 15.12 -5.17
CA GLY A 418 4.57 14.57 -3.95
C GLY A 418 4.98 13.11 -4.09
N LEU A 419 4.70 12.30 -3.09
CA LEU A 419 5.00 10.87 -3.07
C LEU A 419 4.12 10.03 -4.01
N LEU A 420 2.99 10.55 -4.48
CA LEU A 420 2.11 9.85 -5.41
C LEU A 420 2.67 9.87 -6.85
N GLY A 421 3.67 10.70 -7.10
CA GLY A 421 4.42 10.75 -8.34
C GLY A 421 3.62 11.20 -9.56
N SER A 422 3.85 10.50 -10.66
CA SER A 422 3.22 10.78 -11.96
C SER A 422 3.15 9.50 -12.80
N ALA A 423 2.16 9.39 -13.69
CA ALA A 423 1.99 8.18 -14.49
C ALA A 423 1.69 8.46 -15.96
N PRO A 424 2.22 7.67 -16.89
CA PRO A 424 1.65 7.56 -18.22
C PRO A 424 0.29 6.85 -18.14
N VAL A 425 -0.68 7.32 -18.90
CA VAL A 425 -1.99 6.67 -19.05
C VAL A 425 -1.81 5.42 -19.91
N MET A 426 -2.01 4.25 -19.31
CA MET A 426 -1.79 2.97 -19.97
C MET A 426 -2.98 2.58 -20.87
N PRO A 427 -2.75 2.01 -22.05
CA PRO A 427 -3.82 1.50 -22.88
C PRO A 427 -4.54 0.33 -22.19
N VAL A 428 -5.87 0.30 -22.34
CA VAL A 428 -6.71 -0.78 -21.83
C VAL A 428 -7.22 -1.61 -23.01
N ASN A 429 -7.33 -2.93 -22.81
CA ASN A 429 -7.87 -3.84 -23.81
C ASN A 429 -9.30 -3.38 -24.24
N PRO A 430 -9.57 -3.18 -25.54
CA PRO A 430 -10.83 -2.62 -25.99
C PRO A 430 -12.02 -3.60 -25.95
N PHE A 431 -11.78 -4.89 -25.72
CA PHE A 431 -12.83 -5.88 -25.68
C PHE A 431 -13.53 -5.92 -24.31
N SER A 432 -14.86 -5.93 -24.34
CA SER A 432 -15.69 -5.78 -23.15
C SER A 432 -15.93 -7.09 -22.40
N ALA A 433 -15.70 -7.07 -21.09
CA ALA A 433 -16.13 -8.10 -20.14
C ALA A 433 -17.45 -7.75 -19.42
N GLN A 434 -18.15 -6.67 -19.84
CA GLN A 434 -19.32 -6.12 -19.16
C GLN A 434 -20.38 -7.17 -18.80
N ARG A 435 -20.75 -8.02 -19.76
CA ARG A 435 -21.78 -9.07 -19.52
C ARG A 435 -21.32 -10.09 -18.47
N PHE A 436 -20.03 -10.36 -18.39
CA PHE A 436 -19.46 -11.29 -17.41
C PHE A 436 -19.48 -10.66 -16.02
N ILE A 437 -18.94 -9.47 -15.87
CA ILE A 437 -18.81 -8.76 -14.59
C ILE A 437 -20.19 -8.41 -13.99
N ARG A 438 -21.15 -7.99 -14.80
CA ARG A 438 -22.52 -7.69 -14.35
C ARG A 438 -23.30 -8.92 -13.84
N ARG A 439 -22.78 -10.13 -13.99
CA ARG A 439 -23.39 -11.30 -13.33
C ARG A 439 -23.34 -11.17 -11.82
N GLY A 440 -22.34 -10.45 -11.27
CA GLY A 440 -22.19 -10.26 -9.84
C GLY A 440 -22.01 -11.57 -9.08
N GLY A 441 -22.49 -11.59 -7.84
CA GLY A 441 -22.38 -12.76 -6.97
C GLY A 441 -20.98 -12.96 -6.42
N ARG A 442 -20.51 -14.18 -6.37
CA ARG A 442 -19.25 -14.54 -5.74
C ARG A 442 -18.44 -15.53 -6.55
N LEU A 443 -17.14 -15.32 -6.66
CA LEU A 443 -16.22 -16.42 -6.87
C LEU A 443 -16.10 -17.16 -5.52
N PRO A 444 -16.48 -18.43 -5.43
CA PRO A 444 -16.38 -19.16 -4.17
C PRO A 444 -14.93 -19.33 -3.75
N SER A 445 -14.70 -19.72 -2.48
CA SER A 445 -13.36 -20.08 -2.01
C SER A 445 -12.75 -21.13 -2.94
N THR A 446 -11.49 -20.92 -3.28
CA THR A 446 -10.86 -21.68 -4.34
C THR A 446 -10.37 -23.04 -3.87
N VAL A 447 -10.14 -23.93 -4.82
CA VAL A 447 -9.54 -25.27 -4.60
C VAL A 447 -8.17 -25.20 -3.94
N THR A 448 -7.53 -24.02 -3.91
CA THR A 448 -6.26 -23.78 -3.21
C THR A 448 -6.35 -24.09 -1.72
N SER A 449 -7.50 -23.84 -1.10
CA SER A 449 -7.75 -24.23 0.30
C SER A 449 -7.84 -25.75 0.50
N LEU A 450 -7.96 -26.50 -0.59
CA LEU A 450 -8.02 -27.96 -0.62
C LEU A 450 -6.72 -28.61 -1.10
N ARG A 451 -5.63 -27.85 -1.21
CA ARG A 451 -4.31 -28.45 -1.47
C ARG A 451 -3.92 -29.29 -0.28
N ASN A 452 -3.72 -30.55 -0.55
CA ASN A 452 -3.18 -31.52 0.39
C ASN A 452 -1.67 -31.37 0.50
#